data_23755b7e6dd515e5e8878803888972d4
#
_entry.id   23755b7e6dd515e5e8878803888972d4
#
_cell.length_a   1.000
_cell.length_b   1.000
_cell.length_c   1.000
_cell.angle_alpha   90.00
_cell.angle_beta   90.00
_cell.angle_gamma   90.00
#
_symmetry.space_group_name_H-M   'P 1'
#
loop_
_entity.id
_entity.type
_entity.pdbx_description
1 polymer ?
#
loop_
_entity_poly.entity_id
_entity_poly.type
_entity_poly.pdbx_seq_one_letter_code
_entity_poly.pdbx_strand_id
1 'polypeptide(L)'
;TYNVRNGVFSNAQTGNVVLMSQHLMEGNWMRALHYLFPVLAFAFGVLVAERIGHTYKNARKIHWRQIVVLIEILILLAVGFMPQKFNMAATMLVSFACAMQVQTFRKVNGYGYASTMCIGNLRSGTESLSVYIRERQKGALRKALHYYGIILIFAVGAGAGGICSMQIGVHAIWISCVLLLAGCLLMIKEER
;
A
#
# COMPACT_ATOMS: atom_id res chain seq x y z
N THR A 1 1.73 8.99 6.39
CA THR A 1 3.12 9.48 6.63
C THR A 1 3.32 10.87 6.05
N TYR A 2 2.94 11.15 4.81
CA TYR A 2 3.21 12.44 4.15
C TYR A 2 2.82 13.64 5.01
N ASN A 3 1.59 13.69 5.52
CA ASN A 3 1.07 14.83 6.30
C ASN A 3 1.69 15.00 7.69
N VAL A 4 2.18 13.93 8.31
CA VAL A 4 2.60 13.92 9.73
C VAL A 4 4.04 13.52 9.96
N ARG A 5 4.79 13.14 8.90
CA ARG A 5 6.18 12.67 8.99
C ARG A 5 7.01 13.18 7.81
N ASN A 6 7.41 14.44 7.86
CA ASN A 6 8.41 15.10 6.99
C ASN A 6 8.13 15.06 5.47
N GLY A 7 6.88 14.92 5.02
CA GLY A 7 6.53 15.01 3.61
C GLY A 7 7.08 13.89 2.71
N VAL A 8 7.43 12.73 3.27
CA VAL A 8 7.91 11.57 2.50
C VAL A 8 6.77 10.56 2.29
N PHE A 9 6.63 10.09 1.07
CA PHE A 9 5.65 9.06 0.74
C PHE A 9 6.13 7.67 1.19
N SER A 10 5.25 6.89 1.81
CA SER A 10 5.54 5.49 2.13
C SER A 10 5.09 4.53 1.04
N ASN A 11 4.14 4.92 0.19
CA ASN A 11 3.57 4.07 -0.87
C ASN A 11 3.86 4.59 -2.29
N ALA A 12 4.05 5.89 -2.49
CA ALA A 12 4.26 6.50 -3.79
C ALA A 12 5.76 6.56 -4.16
N GLN A 13 6.37 5.42 -4.44
CA GLN A 13 7.82 5.30 -4.64
C GLN A 13 8.32 6.08 -5.88
N THR A 14 7.48 6.25 -6.90
CA THR A 14 7.81 7.12 -8.05
C THR A 14 8.12 8.55 -7.61
N GLY A 15 7.32 9.10 -6.69
CA GLY A 15 7.56 10.42 -6.12
C GLY A 15 8.87 10.48 -5.33
N ASN A 16 9.16 9.45 -4.55
CA ASN A 16 10.42 9.35 -3.81
C ASN A 16 11.63 9.30 -4.75
N VAL A 17 11.56 8.53 -5.85
CA VAL A 17 12.65 8.46 -6.85
C VAL A 17 12.87 9.82 -7.53
N VAL A 18 11.78 10.53 -7.90
CA VAL A 18 11.90 11.87 -8.52
C VAL A 18 12.56 12.86 -7.55
N LEU A 19 12.08 12.94 -6.31
CA LEU A 19 12.63 13.86 -5.30
C LEU A 19 14.07 13.50 -4.90
N MET A 20 14.37 12.21 -4.80
CA MET A 20 15.75 11.72 -4.62
C MET A 20 16.67 12.23 -5.74
N SER A 21 16.26 12.04 -6.98
CA SER A 21 17.07 12.44 -8.15
C SER A 21 17.29 13.96 -8.20
N GLN A 22 16.26 14.76 -7.90
CA GLN A 22 16.39 16.22 -7.80
C GLN A 22 17.42 16.64 -6.77
N HIS A 23 17.32 16.10 -5.54
CA HIS A 23 18.27 16.43 -4.48
C HIS A 23 19.69 15.94 -4.75
N LEU A 24 19.85 14.82 -5.49
CA LEU A 24 21.18 14.38 -5.93
C LEU A 24 21.79 15.40 -6.91
N MET A 25 21.04 15.92 -7.85
CA MET A 25 21.52 16.93 -8.82
C MET A 25 21.80 18.28 -8.17
N GLU A 26 21.09 18.60 -7.07
CA GLU A 26 21.34 19.79 -6.24
C GLU A 26 22.55 19.62 -5.30
N GLY A 27 23.20 18.46 -5.26
CA GLY A 27 24.27 18.15 -4.32
C GLY A 27 23.83 17.93 -2.87
N ASN A 28 22.52 17.79 -2.62
CA ASN A 28 21.96 17.62 -1.29
C ASN A 28 21.80 16.13 -0.94
N TRP A 29 22.94 15.47 -0.70
CA TRP A 29 23.01 14.03 -0.43
C TRP A 29 22.16 13.57 0.77
N MET A 30 22.10 14.38 1.83
CA MET A 30 21.33 14.02 3.03
C MET A 30 19.82 13.97 2.75
N ARG A 31 19.30 14.89 1.95
CA ARG A 31 17.89 14.87 1.53
C ARG A 31 17.63 13.74 0.53
N ALA A 32 18.56 13.47 -0.38
CA ALA A 32 18.44 12.35 -1.31
C ALA A 32 18.30 11.01 -0.57
N LEU A 33 19.11 10.77 0.46
CA LEU A 33 19.02 9.58 1.30
C LEU A 33 17.66 9.45 2.01
N HIS A 34 17.03 10.56 2.37
CA HIS A 34 15.69 10.59 2.98
C HIS A 34 14.64 9.93 2.10
N TYR A 35 14.77 10.05 0.79
CA TYR A 35 13.87 9.44 -0.19
C TYR A 35 14.33 8.04 -0.62
N LEU A 36 15.63 7.76 -0.59
CA LEU A 36 16.19 6.46 -0.95
C LEU A 36 15.77 5.36 0.03
N PHE A 37 15.85 5.63 1.35
CA PHE A 37 15.58 4.61 2.36
C PHE A 37 14.15 4.03 2.30
N PRO A 38 13.07 4.81 2.12
CA PRO A 38 11.73 4.25 1.90
C PRO A 38 11.63 3.38 0.64
N VAL A 39 12.36 3.72 -0.44
CA VAL A 39 12.40 2.90 -1.66
C VAL A 39 13.05 1.55 -1.38
N LEU A 40 14.19 1.53 -0.69
CA LEU A 40 14.87 0.30 -0.29
C LEU A 40 14.02 -0.55 0.67
N ALA A 41 13.36 0.09 1.65
CA ALA A 41 12.45 -0.58 2.56
C ALA A 41 11.26 -1.20 1.83
N PHE A 42 10.72 -0.53 0.81
CA PHE A 42 9.67 -1.06 -0.05
C PHE A 42 10.16 -2.30 -0.82
N ALA A 43 11.32 -2.22 -1.47
CA ALA A 43 11.91 -3.35 -2.19
C ALA A 43 12.12 -4.56 -1.27
N PHE A 44 12.63 -4.32 -0.06
CA PHE A 44 12.81 -5.37 0.95
C PHE A 44 11.48 -5.97 1.42
N GLY A 45 10.43 -5.14 1.58
CA GLY A 45 9.08 -5.62 1.92
C GLY A 45 8.49 -6.56 0.86
N VAL A 46 8.72 -6.25 -0.43
CA VAL A 46 8.33 -7.15 -1.54
C VAL A 46 9.04 -8.50 -1.42
N LEU A 47 10.36 -8.50 -1.19
CA LEU A 47 11.16 -9.73 -1.04
C LEU A 47 10.68 -10.60 0.12
N VAL A 48 10.40 -9.97 1.27
CA VAL A 48 9.91 -10.68 2.46
C VAL A 48 8.52 -11.28 2.22
N ALA A 49 7.59 -10.52 1.64
CA ALA A 49 6.25 -11.01 1.33
C ALA A 49 6.29 -12.19 0.34
N GLU A 50 7.17 -12.14 -0.68
CA GLU A 50 7.36 -13.21 -1.65
C GLU A 50 7.90 -14.47 -0.95
N ARG A 51 8.87 -14.32 -0.04
CA ARG A 51 9.41 -15.44 0.76
C ARG A 51 8.34 -16.08 1.63
N ILE A 52 7.55 -15.27 2.33
CA ILE A 52 6.44 -15.78 3.17
C ILE A 52 5.44 -16.53 2.29
N GLY A 53 5.04 -15.95 1.16
CA GLY A 53 4.12 -16.57 0.22
C GLY A 53 4.64 -17.92 -0.29
N HIS A 54 5.91 -17.98 -0.68
CA HIS A 54 6.52 -19.22 -1.16
C HIS A 54 6.62 -20.29 -0.05
N THR A 55 7.06 -19.92 1.15
CA THR A 55 7.29 -20.85 2.25
C THR A 55 5.99 -21.40 2.86
N TYR A 56 4.98 -20.54 3.02
CA TYR A 56 3.74 -20.87 3.73
C TYR A 56 2.52 -21.10 2.82
N LYS A 57 2.70 -21.18 1.49
CA LYS A 57 1.62 -21.36 0.52
C LYS A 57 0.75 -22.61 0.80
N ASN A 58 1.37 -23.66 1.31
CA ASN A 58 0.73 -24.95 1.59
C ASN A 58 0.47 -25.18 3.09
N ALA A 59 0.58 -24.16 3.92
CA ALA A 59 0.33 -24.27 5.36
C ALA A 59 -1.17 -24.54 5.63
N ARG A 60 -1.47 -25.64 6.34
CA ARG A 60 -2.85 -26.10 6.58
C ARG A 60 -3.61 -25.33 7.65
N LYS A 61 -2.94 -24.64 8.59
CA LYS A 61 -3.58 -24.06 9.79
C LYS A 61 -3.84 -22.56 9.66
N ILE A 62 -2.97 -21.82 8.99
CA ILE A 62 -3.08 -20.36 8.84
C ILE A 62 -2.70 -20.04 7.40
N HIS A 63 -3.57 -19.33 6.71
CA HIS A 63 -3.26 -18.89 5.35
C HIS A 63 -2.12 -17.86 5.37
N TRP A 64 -1.15 -17.99 4.47
CA TRP A 64 0.04 -17.13 4.45
C TRP A 64 -0.28 -15.62 4.36
N ARG A 65 -1.41 -15.25 3.74
CA ARG A 65 -1.88 -13.86 3.69
C ARG A 65 -2.25 -13.30 5.07
N GLN A 66 -2.82 -14.14 5.94
CA GLN A 66 -3.14 -13.75 7.33
C GLN A 66 -1.86 -13.47 8.12
N ILE A 67 -0.80 -14.26 7.89
CA ILE A 67 0.52 -14.02 8.51
C ILE A 67 1.04 -12.64 8.10
N VAL A 68 0.98 -12.30 6.81
CA VAL A 68 1.42 -11.00 6.31
C VAL A 68 0.62 -9.87 6.95
N VAL A 69 -0.71 -9.97 6.99
CA VAL A 69 -1.57 -8.94 7.60
C VAL A 69 -1.29 -8.78 9.10
N LEU A 70 -1.02 -9.86 9.83
CA LEU A 70 -0.63 -9.78 11.23
C LEU A 70 0.70 -9.05 11.41
N ILE A 71 1.70 -9.33 10.59
CA ILE A 71 2.98 -8.61 10.59
C ILE A 71 2.76 -7.11 10.30
N GLU A 72 1.93 -6.78 9.31
CA GLU A 72 1.57 -5.39 9.00
C GLU A 72 0.93 -4.69 10.20
N ILE A 73 -0.06 -5.32 10.85
CA ILE A 73 -0.72 -4.76 12.03
C ILE A 73 0.31 -4.47 13.13
N LEU A 74 1.22 -5.41 13.42
CA LEU A 74 2.25 -5.23 14.45
C LEU A 74 3.19 -4.07 14.11
N ILE A 75 3.63 -3.95 12.86
CA ILE A 75 4.47 -2.85 12.39
C ILE A 75 3.74 -1.51 12.53
N LEU A 76 2.51 -1.41 12.02
CA LEU A 76 1.75 -0.16 12.05
C LEU A 76 1.39 0.24 13.49
N LEU A 77 1.11 -0.73 14.35
CA LEU A 77 0.86 -0.49 15.78
C LEU A 77 2.12 0.12 16.42
N ALA A 78 3.28 -0.48 16.21
CA ALA A 78 4.56 0.03 16.72
C ALA A 78 4.87 1.44 16.19
N VAL A 79 4.64 1.69 14.91
CA VAL A 79 4.85 3.02 14.28
C VAL A 79 3.96 4.09 14.92
N GLY A 80 2.74 3.75 15.37
CA GLY A 80 1.85 4.68 16.06
C GLY A 80 2.40 5.19 17.39
N PHE A 81 3.29 4.44 18.07
CA PHE A 81 3.98 4.86 19.29
C PHE A 81 5.30 5.59 19.03
N MET A 82 5.80 5.61 17.79
CA MET A 82 7.10 6.22 17.47
C MET A 82 7.01 7.76 17.51
N PRO A 83 7.79 8.44 18.35
CA PRO A 83 7.84 9.90 18.38
C PRO A 83 8.46 10.45 17.10
N GLN A 84 8.23 11.74 16.83
CA GLN A 84 8.64 12.40 15.58
C GLN A 84 10.15 12.39 15.31
N LYS A 85 10.98 12.27 16.35
CA LYS A 85 12.44 12.12 16.18
C LYS A 85 12.82 10.88 15.35
N PHE A 86 11.94 9.88 15.25
CA PHE A 86 12.14 8.65 14.47
C PHE A 86 11.34 8.64 13.16
N ASN A 87 11.00 9.80 12.60
CA ASN A 87 10.18 9.89 11.38
C ASN A 87 10.74 9.08 10.21
N MET A 88 12.07 9.05 10.01
CA MET A 88 12.70 8.24 8.97
C MET A 88 12.40 6.75 9.17
N ALA A 89 12.70 6.22 10.34
CA ALA A 89 12.46 4.81 10.64
C ALA A 89 10.97 4.45 10.52
N ALA A 90 10.08 5.31 11.01
CA ALA A 90 8.64 5.13 10.87
C ALA A 90 8.20 5.10 9.41
N THR A 91 8.71 6.00 8.57
CA THR A 91 8.39 6.03 7.12
C THR A 91 8.91 4.78 6.42
N MET A 92 10.10 4.30 6.76
CA MET A 92 10.65 3.04 6.24
C MET A 92 9.78 1.83 6.63
N LEU A 93 9.36 1.74 7.89
CA LEU A 93 8.50 0.65 8.36
C LEU A 93 7.13 0.66 7.68
N VAL A 94 6.52 1.84 7.49
CA VAL A 94 5.25 1.94 6.74
C VAL A 94 5.45 1.61 5.26
N SER A 95 6.58 2.00 4.66
CA SER A 95 6.90 1.66 3.27
C SER A 95 7.06 0.15 3.10
N PHE A 96 7.74 -0.50 4.03
CA PHE A 96 7.90 -1.95 4.09
C PHE A 96 6.52 -2.66 4.22
N ALA A 97 5.66 -2.22 5.15
CA ALA A 97 4.32 -2.76 5.33
C ALA A 97 3.45 -2.59 4.07
N CYS A 98 3.46 -1.40 3.46
CA CYS A 98 2.77 -1.15 2.19
C CYS A 98 3.23 -2.10 1.08
N ALA A 99 4.53 -2.38 1.00
CA ALA A 99 5.10 -3.31 0.02
C ALA A 99 4.61 -4.73 0.24
N MET A 100 4.60 -5.19 1.49
CA MET A 100 4.07 -6.50 1.87
C MET A 100 2.61 -6.65 1.44
N GLN A 101 1.77 -5.65 1.70
CA GLN A 101 0.36 -5.65 1.32
C GLN A 101 0.17 -5.71 -0.20
N VAL A 102 0.87 -4.85 -0.95
CA VAL A 102 0.79 -4.82 -2.42
C VAL A 102 1.20 -6.15 -3.04
N GLN A 103 2.27 -6.78 -2.51
CA GLN A 103 2.77 -8.05 -3.01
C GLN A 103 1.83 -9.21 -2.66
N THR A 104 1.20 -9.18 -1.50
CA THR A 104 0.31 -10.23 -1.01
C THR A 104 -1.06 -10.22 -1.70
N PHE A 105 -1.61 -9.03 -1.92
CA PHE A 105 -2.94 -8.83 -2.50
C PHE A 105 -2.86 -8.29 -3.92
N ARG A 106 -2.27 -9.07 -4.84
CA ARG A 106 -2.02 -8.68 -6.24
C ARG A 106 -3.22 -8.87 -7.17
N LYS A 107 -4.23 -9.61 -6.74
CA LYS A 107 -5.41 -9.94 -7.54
C LYS A 107 -6.68 -9.85 -6.72
N VAL A 108 -7.73 -9.29 -7.32
CA VAL A 108 -9.09 -9.32 -6.78
C VAL A 108 -10.06 -9.65 -7.93
N ASN A 109 -10.99 -10.58 -7.70
CA ASN A 109 -11.92 -11.08 -8.72
C ASN A 109 -11.25 -11.53 -10.03
N GLY A 110 -10.03 -12.10 -9.95
CA GLY A 110 -9.23 -12.54 -11.08
C GLY A 110 -8.45 -11.43 -11.80
N TYR A 111 -8.66 -10.15 -11.48
CA TYR A 111 -7.96 -9.02 -12.07
C TYR A 111 -6.74 -8.63 -11.24
N GLY A 112 -5.61 -8.42 -11.91
CA GLY A 112 -4.41 -7.85 -11.28
C GLY A 112 -4.65 -6.39 -10.93
N TYR A 113 -4.34 -5.99 -9.69
CA TYR A 113 -4.44 -4.61 -9.24
C TYR A 113 -3.34 -4.28 -8.22
N ALA A 114 -3.17 -2.99 -7.94
CA ALA A 114 -2.34 -2.53 -6.84
C ALA A 114 -3.21 -1.71 -5.88
N SER A 115 -3.33 -2.17 -4.64
CA SER A 115 -4.21 -1.56 -3.63
C SER A 115 -3.81 -0.13 -3.26
N THR A 116 -2.53 0.20 -3.37
CA THR A 116 -1.96 1.49 -2.95
C THR A 116 -1.49 2.37 -4.10
N MET A 117 -1.76 1.98 -5.35
CA MET A 117 -1.31 2.69 -6.56
C MET A 117 -2.47 2.92 -7.50
N CYS A 118 -2.67 4.17 -7.93
CA CYS A 118 -3.78 4.52 -8.82
C CYS A 118 -3.45 4.36 -10.30
N ILE A 119 -2.20 4.65 -10.73
CA ILE A 119 -1.86 4.78 -12.14
C ILE A 119 -2.04 3.49 -12.94
N GLY A 120 -1.65 2.34 -12.38
CA GLY A 120 -1.86 1.04 -13.02
C GLY A 120 -3.34 0.66 -13.15
N ASN A 121 -4.11 0.94 -12.10
CA ASN A 121 -5.56 0.70 -12.08
C ASN A 121 -6.28 1.64 -13.07
N LEU A 122 -5.90 2.92 -13.14
CA LEU A 122 -6.44 3.89 -14.08
C LEU A 122 -6.19 3.45 -15.53
N ARG A 123 -4.94 3.05 -15.86
CA ARG A 123 -4.60 2.53 -17.19
C ARG A 123 -5.48 1.33 -17.54
N SER A 124 -5.53 0.31 -16.68
CA SER A 124 -6.29 -0.91 -16.96
C SER A 124 -7.80 -0.67 -17.04
N GLY A 125 -8.32 0.26 -16.23
CA GLY A 125 -9.72 0.68 -16.27
C GLY A 125 -10.06 1.38 -17.58
N THR A 126 -9.23 2.35 -18.00
CA THR A 126 -9.44 3.11 -19.24
C THR A 126 -9.26 2.24 -20.49
N GLU A 127 -8.30 1.33 -20.49
CA GLU A 127 -8.13 0.34 -21.57
C GLU A 127 -9.38 -0.55 -21.70
N SER A 128 -9.89 -1.05 -20.59
CA SER A 128 -11.11 -1.87 -20.56
C SER A 128 -12.36 -1.07 -21.02
N LEU A 129 -12.44 0.20 -20.65
CA LEU A 129 -13.51 1.10 -21.11
C LEU A 129 -13.43 1.33 -22.61
N SER A 130 -12.22 1.52 -23.15
CA SER A 130 -12.00 1.66 -24.62
C SER A 130 -12.48 0.42 -25.37
N VAL A 131 -12.19 -0.77 -24.88
CA VAL A 131 -12.69 -2.03 -25.45
C VAL A 131 -14.23 -2.07 -25.43
N TYR A 132 -14.84 -1.66 -24.31
CA TYR A 132 -16.30 -1.61 -24.22
C TYR A 132 -16.93 -0.62 -25.20
N ILE A 133 -16.35 0.56 -25.37
CA ILE A 133 -16.84 1.57 -26.33
C ILE A 133 -16.80 1.03 -27.76
N ARG A 134 -15.72 0.32 -28.14
CA ARG A 134 -15.51 -0.22 -29.48
C ARG A 134 -16.34 -1.47 -29.75
N GLU A 135 -16.38 -2.40 -28.82
CA GLU A 135 -16.89 -3.76 -29.05
C GLU A 135 -18.19 -4.07 -28.29
N ARG A 136 -18.64 -3.15 -27.42
CA ARG A 136 -19.86 -3.30 -26.60
C ARG A 136 -19.87 -4.55 -25.70
N GLN A 137 -18.70 -5.09 -25.40
CA GLN A 137 -18.58 -6.27 -24.53
C GLN A 137 -18.89 -5.90 -23.06
N LYS A 138 -19.97 -6.48 -22.50
CA LYS A 138 -20.37 -6.24 -21.09
C LYS A 138 -19.27 -6.61 -20.07
N GLY A 139 -18.46 -7.64 -20.37
CA GLY A 139 -17.32 -8.04 -19.55
C GLY A 139 -16.26 -6.94 -19.42
N ALA A 140 -15.98 -6.21 -20.52
CA ALA A 140 -15.03 -5.10 -20.52
C ALA A 140 -15.54 -3.93 -19.66
N LEU A 141 -16.85 -3.61 -19.73
CA LEU A 141 -17.46 -2.60 -18.87
C LEU A 141 -17.36 -2.97 -17.38
N ARG A 142 -17.68 -4.22 -17.02
CA ARG A 142 -17.57 -4.72 -15.63
C ARG A 142 -16.13 -4.58 -15.12
N LYS A 143 -15.14 -4.92 -15.95
CA LYS A 143 -13.72 -4.79 -15.63
C LYS A 143 -13.32 -3.32 -15.45
N ALA A 144 -13.77 -2.42 -16.32
CA ALA A 144 -13.53 -0.98 -16.20
C ALA A 144 -14.10 -0.42 -14.88
N LEU A 145 -15.38 -0.70 -14.59
CA LEU A 145 -16.04 -0.27 -13.36
C LEU A 145 -15.34 -0.81 -12.11
N HIS A 146 -14.84 -2.03 -12.16
CA HIS A 146 -14.06 -2.61 -11.07
C HIS A 146 -12.78 -1.78 -10.76
N TYR A 147 -12.00 -1.43 -11.77
CA TYR A 147 -10.80 -0.61 -11.58
C TYR A 147 -11.11 0.82 -11.11
N TYR A 148 -12.13 1.45 -11.68
CA TYR A 148 -12.57 2.78 -11.22
C TYR A 148 -13.12 2.74 -9.79
N GLY A 149 -13.83 1.68 -9.41
CA GLY A 149 -14.27 1.45 -8.03
C GLY A 149 -13.10 1.37 -7.04
N ILE A 150 -12.03 0.66 -7.40
CA ILE A 150 -10.81 0.59 -6.58
C ILE A 150 -10.19 1.98 -6.41
N ILE A 151 -10.11 2.78 -7.49
CA ILE A 151 -9.57 4.14 -7.43
C ILE A 151 -10.42 5.03 -6.54
N LEU A 152 -11.75 4.92 -6.63
CA LEU A 152 -12.69 5.68 -5.80
C LEU A 152 -12.53 5.33 -4.32
N ILE A 153 -12.46 4.04 -3.99
CA ILE A 153 -12.22 3.57 -2.60
C ILE A 153 -10.88 4.11 -2.09
N PHE A 154 -9.83 4.06 -2.92
CA PHE A 154 -8.53 4.63 -2.58
C PHE A 154 -8.63 6.13 -2.31
N ALA A 155 -9.31 6.90 -3.16
CA ALA A 155 -9.46 8.35 -3.02
C ALA A 155 -10.23 8.70 -1.73
N VAL A 156 -11.33 8.00 -1.44
CA VAL A 156 -12.09 8.17 -0.19
C VAL A 156 -11.23 7.83 1.02
N GLY A 157 -10.50 6.71 0.98
CA GLY A 157 -9.61 6.31 2.07
C GLY A 157 -8.46 7.30 2.29
N ALA A 158 -7.87 7.84 1.21
CA ALA A 158 -6.82 8.84 1.30
C ALA A 158 -7.34 10.17 1.89
N GLY A 159 -8.53 10.61 1.47
CA GLY A 159 -9.18 11.81 2.02
C GLY A 159 -9.53 11.65 3.50
N ALA A 160 -10.19 10.56 3.87
CA ALA A 160 -10.54 10.27 5.26
C ALA A 160 -9.28 10.14 6.14
N GLY A 161 -8.27 9.40 5.67
CA GLY A 161 -6.99 9.26 6.36
C GLY A 161 -6.24 10.59 6.50
N GLY A 162 -6.32 11.47 5.49
CA GLY A 162 -5.81 12.84 5.55
C GLY A 162 -6.45 13.65 6.68
N ILE A 163 -7.78 13.68 6.74
CA ILE A 163 -8.54 14.37 7.79
C ILE A 163 -8.18 13.82 9.17
N CYS A 164 -8.22 12.49 9.35
CA CYS A 164 -7.85 11.86 10.62
C CYS A 164 -6.40 12.21 11.03
N SER A 165 -5.47 12.21 10.07
CA SER A 165 -4.06 12.55 10.34
C SER A 165 -3.89 14.01 10.80
N MET A 166 -4.73 14.92 10.31
CA MET A 166 -4.72 16.33 10.75
C MET A 166 -5.28 16.48 12.17
N GLN A 167 -6.26 15.66 12.56
CA GLN A 167 -6.93 15.74 13.86
C GLN A 167 -6.17 15.03 14.98
N ILE A 168 -5.69 13.81 14.74
CA ILE A 168 -5.08 12.95 15.77
C ILE A 168 -3.60 12.61 15.48
N GLY A 169 -3.00 13.27 14.48
CA GLY A 169 -1.57 13.20 14.19
C GLY A 169 -1.10 11.79 13.84
N VAL A 170 0.02 11.38 14.42
CA VAL A 170 0.67 10.09 14.14
C VAL A 170 -0.18 8.87 14.56
N HIS A 171 -1.10 9.05 15.50
CA HIS A 171 -1.97 7.98 15.99
C HIS A 171 -3.06 7.57 14.97
N ALA A 172 -3.31 8.39 13.94
CA ALA A 172 -4.24 8.04 12.86
C ALA A 172 -3.92 6.69 12.20
N ILE A 173 -2.68 6.24 12.28
CA ILE A 173 -2.24 4.95 11.71
C ILE A 173 -2.95 3.76 12.38
N TRP A 174 -3.41 3.88 13.63
CA TRP A 174 -4.14 2.81 14.32
C TRP A 174 -5.50 2.52 13.72
N ILE A 175 -6.11 3.48 13.02
CA ILE A 175 -7.34 3.24 12.24
C ILE A 175 -7.06 2.17 11.17
N SER A 176 -5.90 2.24 10.51
CA SER A 176 -5.48 1.21 9.55
C SER A 176 -5.31 -0.16 10.20
N CYS A 177 -4.81 -0.22 11.45
CA CYS A 177 -4.70 -1.48 12.19
C CYS A 177 -6.08 -2.12 12.43
N VAL A 178 -7.08 -1.32 12.80
CA VAL A 178 -8.46 -1.80 13.00
C VAL A 178 -9.06 -2.33 11.68
N LEU A 179 -8.87 -1.61 10.58
CA LEU A 179 -9.36 -2.04 9.26
C LEU A 179 -8.66 -3.33 8.78
N LEU A 180 -7.35 -3.46 8.98
CA LEU A 180 -6.60 -4.67 8.66
C LEU A 180 -7.03 -5.85 9.52
N LEU A 181 -7.29 -5.62 10.81
CA LEU A 181 -7.80 -6.66 11.69
C LEU A 181 -9.19 -7.15 11.26
N ALA A 182 -10.09 -6.23 10.91
CA ALA A 182 -11.40 -6.57 10.36
C ALA A 182 -11.28 -7.40 9.07
N GLY A 183 -10.40 -7.00 8.14
CA GLY A 183 -10.10 -7.77 6.92
C GLY A 183 -9.54 -9.16 7.21
N CYS A 184 -8.63 -9.27 8.20
CA CYS A 184 -8.08 -10.55 8.63
C CYS A 184 -9.16 -11.49 9.18
N LEU A 185 -10.07 -10.97 10.00
CA LEU A 185 -11.19 -11.75 10.54
C LEU A 185 -12.17 -12.23 9.46
N LEU A 186 -12.43 -11.40 8.45
CA LEU A 186 -13.25 -11.79 7.30
C LEU A 186 -12.60 -12.92 6.50
N MET A 187 -11.30 -12.87 6.25
CA MET A 187 -10.57 -13.97 5.60
C MET A 187 -10.66 -15.29 6.35
N ILE A 188 -10.61 -15.28 7.70
CA ILE A 188 -10.76 -16.49 8.52
C ILE A 188 -12.17 -17.09 8.37
N LYS A 189 -13.18 -16.24 8.21
CA LYS A 189 -14.58 -16.71 8.07
C LYS A 189 -14.85 -17.35 6.70
N GLU A 190 -14.22 -16.87 5.64
CA GLU A 190 -14.40 -17.41 4.28
C GLU A 190 -13.69 -18.76 4.07
N GLU A 191 -12.66 -19.07 4.88
CA GLU A 191 -11.91 -20.33 4.80
C GLU A 191 -12.54 -21.48 5.64
N ARG A 192 -13.57 -21.19 6.42
CA ARG A 192 -14.36 -22.19 7.17
C ARG A 192 -15.60 -22.62 6.41
#